data_3d04038b4bffcd6b7fed8d2e4262e2dc
#
_entry.id   3d04038b4bffcd6b7fed8d2e4262e2dc
#
_cell.length_a   1.000
_cell.length_b   1.000
_cell.length_c   1.000
_cell.angle_alpha   90.00
_cell.angle_beta   90.00
_cell.angle_gamma   90.00
#
_symmetry.space_group_name_H-M   'P 1'
#
loop_
_entity.id
_entity.type
_entity.pdbx_description
1 polymer ?
#
loop_
_entity_poly.entity_id
_entity_poly.type
_entity_poly.pdbx_seq_one_letter_code
_entity_poly.pdbx_strand_id
1 'polypeptide(L)'
;MRLKKARGLGRTMQYPGRLFIVEGTDGSGKSTQIYLLKRWLEDNGYPVFFTEWNSSELIKAATKRAKKKNLLTPTTFSLIHACDFADRYEKMMLPHLRAGYIVLADRYIYTAYARDMARGCD
;
A
#
# COMPACT_ATOMS: atom_id res chain seq x y z
N MET A 1 -26.39 -5.19 0.76
CA MET A 1 -25.91 -4.79 -0.58
C MET A 1 -25.27 -6.00 -1.25
N ARG A 2 -25.93 -6.61 -2.22
CA ARG A 2 -25.39 -7.76 -2.96
C ARG A 2 -24.44 -7.24 -4.03
N LEU A 3 -23.15 -7.47 -3.87
CA LEU A 3 -22.17 -7.25 -4.94
C LEU A 3 -22.46 -8.23 -6.09
N LYS A 4 -22.84 -7.71 -7.24
CA LYS A 4 -22.99 -8.50 -8.47
C LYS A 4 -21.63 -9.10 -8.83
N LYS A 5 -21.52 -10.44 -8.86
CA LYS A 5 -20.38 -11.15 -9.44
C LYS A 5 -20.21 -10.71 -10.89
N ALA A 6 -19.11 -10.04 -11.20
CA ALA A 6 -18.68 -9.87 -12.58
C ALA A 6 -18.34 -11.26 -13.13
N ARG A 7 -19.14 -11.76 -14.07
CA ARG A 7 -18.86 -12.98 -14.82
C ARG A 7 -17.86 -12.64 -15.93
N GLY A 8 -16.71 -13.27 -15.87
CA GLY A 8 -15.79 -13.35 -16.99
C GLY A 8 -14.54 -12.48 -16.81
N LEU A 9 -13.54 -13.00 -16.16
CA LEU A 9 -12.11 -13.04 -16.47
C LEU A 9 -11.39 -13.67 -15.27
N GLY A 10 -10.78 -14.82 -15.48
CA GLY A 10 -9.84 -15.43 -14.57
C GLY A 10 -10.41 -15.85 -13.20
N ARG A 11 -9.99 -16.98 -12.71
CA ARG A 11 -10.28 -17.41 -11.34
C ARG A 11 -9.92 -16.28 -10.38
N THR A 12 -10.90 -15.67 -9.75
CA THR A 12 -10.67 -14.77 -8.61
C THR A 12 -9.93 -15.57 -7.56
N MET A 13 -8.62 -15.34 -7.42
CA MET A 13 -7.85 -15.96 -6.33
C MET A 13 -8.35 -15.35 -5.03
N GLN A 14 -9.08 -16.13 -4.26
CA GLN A 14 -9.58 -15.73 -2.96
C GLN A 14 -8.54 -16.10 -1.91
N TYR A 15 -7.91 -15.08 -1.33
CA TYR A 15 -6.99 -15.28 -0.22
C TYR A 15 -7.74 -15.39 1.10
N PRO A 16 -7.28 -16.20 2.07
CA PRO A 16 -7.86 -16.24 3.42
C PRO A 16 -7.67 -14.93 4.16
N GLY A 17 -6.59 -14.20 3.92
CA GLY A 17 -6.34 -12.88 4.48
C GLY A 17 -7.20 -11.77 3.87
N ARG A 18 -7.12 -10.59 4.48
CA ARG A 18 -7.84 -9.39 4.04
C ARG A 18 -6.89 -8.22 3.98
N LEU A 19 -7.07 -7.39 2.96
CA LEU A 19 -6.34 -6.13 2.79
C LEU A 19 -7.25 -4.97 3.18
N PHE A 20 -6.81 -4.18 4.15
CA PHE A 20 -7.43 -2.90 4.51
C PHE A 20 -6.46 -1.77 4.18
N ILE A 21 -6.99 -0.78 3.50
CA ILE A 21 -6.24 0.38 3.04
C ILE A 21 -6.73 1.59 3.82
N VAL A 22 -5.79 2.36 4.35
CA VAL A 22 -6.10 3.64 4.99
C VAL A 22 -5.44 4.75 4.19
N GLU A 23 -6.27 5.60 3.61
CA GLU A 23 -5.85 6.77 2.85
C GLU A 23 -6.16 8.03 3.64
N GLY A 24 -5.38 9.06 3.40
CA GLY A 24 -5.57 10.36 4.03
C GLY A 24 -4.37 11.26 3.82
N THR A 25 -4.59 12.57 3.98
CA THR A 25 -3.54 13.58 3.91
C THR A 25 -2.63 13.53 5.14
N ASP A 26 -1.44 14.07 5.01
CA ASP A 26 -0.53 14.25 6.15
C ASP A 26 -1.17 15.16 7.20
N GLY A 27 -1.02 14.82 8.48
CA GLY A 27 -1.60 15.57 9.59
C GLY A 27 -3.09 15.35 9.83
N SER A 28 -3.73 14.39 9.15
CA SER A 28 -5.16 14.05 9.33
C SER A 28 -5.46 13.15 10.53
N GLY A 29 -4.45 12.74 11.31
CA GLY A 29 -4.58 11.75 12.37
C GLY A 29 -4.54 10.30 11.90
N LYS A 30 -4.24 10.06 10.63
CA LYS A 30 -4.22 8.75 9.99
C LYS A 30 -3.32 7.74 10.73
N SER A 31 -2.08 8.12 11.05
CA SER A 31 -1.12 7.23 11.73
C SER A 31 -1.62 6.78 13.10
N THR A 32 -2.25 7.68 13.87
CA THR A 32 -2.85 7.35 15.17
C THR A 32 -4.00 6.36 15.00
N GLN A 33 -4.87 6.58 14.03
CA GLN A 33 -6.01 5.71 13.76
C GLN A 33 -5.56 4.32 13.29
N ILE A 34 -4.55 4.24 12.44
CA ILE A 34 -3.98 2.97 11.99
C ILE A 34 -3.38 2.20 13.18
N TYR A 35 -2.64 2.87 14.05
CA TYR A 35 -2.07 2.26 15.25
C TYR A 35 -3.15 1.69 16.17
N LEU A 36 -4.21 2.44 16.43
CA LEU A 36 -5.32 2.00 17.27
C LEU A 36 -6.07 0.83 16.64
N LEU A 37 -6.30 0.88 15.33
CA LEU A 37 -6.94 -0.22 14.59
C LEU A 37 -6.09 -1.49 14.63
N LYS A 38 -4.78 -1.36 14.42
CA LYS A 38 -3.85 -2.49 14.50
C LYS A 38 -3.91 -3.15 15.87
N ARG A 39 -3.81 -2.37 16.94
CA ARG A 39 -3.92 -2.88 18.31
C ARG A 39 -5.25 -3.58 18.55
N TRP A 40 -6.34 -2.95 18.18
CA TRP A 40 -7.66 -3.53 18.36
C TRP A 40 -7.80 -4.88 17.65
N LEU A 41 -7.30 -5.00 16.43
CA LEU A 41 -7.32 -6.25 15.68
C LEU A 41 -6.47 -7.33 16.36
N GLU A 42 -5.27 -7.00 16.79
CA GLU A 42 -4.37 -7.92 17.49
C GLU A 42 -4.98 -8.39 18.82
N ASP A 43 -5.56 -7.47 19.59
CA ASP A 43 -6.25 -7.78 20.87
C ASP A 43 -7.47 -8.70 20.65
N ASN A 44 -8.09 -8.68 19.48
CA ASN A 44 -9.18 -9.59 19.09
C ASN A 44 -8.68 -10.88 18.41
N GLY A 45 -7.39 -11.17 18.43
CA GLY A 45 -6.81 -12.42 17.96
C GLY A 45 -6.52 -12.49 16.47
N TYR A 46 -6.57 -11.37 15.75
CA TYR A 46 -6.23 -11.34 14.33
C TYR A 46 -4.74 -11.09 14.13
N PRO A 47 -4.02 -11.91 13.35
CA PRO A 47 -2.65 -11.61 12.97
C PRO A 47 -2.64 -10.45 11.98
N VAL A 48 -1.86 -9.41 12.27
CA VAL A 48 -1.82 -8.18 11.47
C VAL A 48 -0.41 -7.96 10.94
N PHE A 49 -0.30 -7.68 9.64
CA PHE A 49 0.89 -7.17 9.00
C PHE A 49 0.65 -5.72 8.55
N PHE A 50 1.51 -4.82 9.01
CA PHE A 50 1.45 -3.41 8.63
C PHE A 50 2.49 -3.11 7.54
N THR A 51 2.07 -2.35 6.53
CA THR A 51 2.95 -1.85 5.48
C THR A 51 2.61 -0.40 5.17
N GLU A 52 3.61 0.40 4.87
CA GLU A 52 3.44 1.80 4.56
C GLU A 52 4.05 2.18 3.21
N TRP A 53 3.58 3.29 2.66
CA TRP A 53 4.07 3.86 1.43
C TRP A 53 5.58 4.09 1.48
N ASN A 54 6.27 3.69 0.40
CA ASN A 54 7.70 3.93 0.22
C ASN A 54 8.59 3.25 1.27
N SER A 55 8.19 2.08 1.73
CA SER A 55 8.92 1.30 2.75
C SER A 55 9.68 0.10 2.19
N SER A 56 9.68 -0.11 0.87
CA SER A 56 10.44 -1.19 0.25
C SER A 56 11.93 -1.05 0.54
N GLU A 57 12.52 -2.08 1.10
CA GLU A 57 13.97 -2.12 1.38
C GLU A 57 14.81 -2.06 0.10
N LEU A 58 14.28 -2.56 -1.02
CA LEU A 58 14.96 -2.57 -2.31
C LEU A 58 15.28 -1.16 -2.82
N ILE A 59 14.34 -0.23 -2.69
CA ILE A 59 14.43 1.09 -3.32
C ILE A 59 14.47 2.27 -2.36
N LYS A 60 14.23 2.05 -1.07
CA LYS A 60 14.13 3.10 -0.05
C LYS A 60 15.36 4.03 -0.02
N ALA A 61 16.55 3.45 -0.01
CA ALA A 61 17.79 4.21 0.01
C ALA A 61 18.00 5.01 -1.29
N ALA A 62 17.74 4.39 -2.43
CA ALA A 62 17.85 5.05 -3.74
C ALA A 62 16.84 6.21 -3.87
N THR A 63 15.60 6.02 -3.44
CA THR A 63 14.56 7.05 -3.44
C THR A 63 14.95 8.23 -2.55
N LYS A 64 15.45 7.97 -1.35
CA LYS A 64 15.89 9.00 -0.41
C LYS A 64 17.04 9.83 -1.00
N ARG A 65 18.03 9.17 -1.60
CA ARG A 65 19.16 9.83 -2.26
C ARG A 65 18.72 10.68 -3.45
N ALA A 66 17.85 10.15 -4.28
CA ALA A 66 17.34 10.85 -5.46
C ALA A 66 16.52 12.09 -5.08
N LYS A 67 15.69 12.01 -4.05
CA LYS A 67 14.95 13.16 -3.52
C LYS A 67 15.88 14.25 -3.00
N LYS A 68 16.90 13.87 -2.22
CA LYS A 68 17.86 14.82 -1.66
C LYS A 68 18.64 15.59 -2.73
N LYS A 69 18.89 14.96 -3.88
CA LYS A 69 19.65 15.53 -5.00
C LYS A 69 18.78 16.13 -6.10
N ASN A 70 17.45 16.16 -5.93
CA ASN A 70 16.49 16.63 -6.94
C ASN A 70 16.67 15.94 -8.32
N LEU A 71 16.92 14.63 -8.31
CA LEU A 71 17.15 13.87 -9.53
C LEU A 71 15.85 13.32 -10.15
N LEU A 72 14.71 13.47 -9.51
CA LEU A 72 13.46 12.86 -9.90
C LEU A 72 12.59 13.85 -10.69
N THR A 73 12.23 13.44 -11.90
CA THR A 73 11.13 14.04 -12.66
C THR A 73 9.79 13.48 -12.17
N PRO A 74 8.63 14.08 -12.49
CA PRO A 74 7.32 13.50 -12.19
C PRO A 74 7.18 12.04 -12.64
N THR A 75 7.60 11.73 -13.87
CA THR A 75 7.55 10.37 -14.42
C THR A 75 8.44 9.40 -13.64
N THR A 76 9.65 9.79 -13.33
CA THR A 76 10.58 8.94 -12.56
C THR A 76 10.07 8.71 -11.14
N PHE A 77 9.46 9.71 -10.52
CA PHE A 77 8.79 9.57 -9.25
C PHE A 77 7.68 8.51 -9.29
N SER A 78 6.81 8.58 -10.30
CA SER A 78 5.73 7.61 -10.49
C SER A 78 6.28 6.19 -10.63
N LEU A 79 7.29 6.00 -11.47
CA LEU A 79 7.92 4.69 -11.69
C LEU A 79 8.61 4.13 -10.44
N ILE A 80 9.28 4.97 -9.65
CA ILE A 80 9.89 4.55 -8.38
C ILE A 80 8.81 4.11 -7.38
N HIS A 81 7.72 4.82 -7.28
CA HIS A 81 6.62 4.43 -6.41
C HIS A 81 5.93 3.15 -6.87
N ALA A 82 5.80 2.95 -8.18
CA ALA A 82 5.31 1.69 -8.73
C ALA A 82 6.24 0.52 -8.40
N CYS A 83 7.55 0.73 -8.48
CA CYS A 83 8.55 -0.26 -8.11
C CYS A 83 8.51 -0.59 -6.60
N ASP A 84 8.42 0.42 -5.74
CA ASP A 84 8.21 0.22 -4.30
C ASP A 84 6.97 -0.63 -4.02
N PHE A 85 5.88 -0.29 -4.65
CA PHE A 85 4.62 -1.00 -4.48
C PHE A 85 4.71 -2.46 -4.93
N ALA A 86 5.26 -2.71 -6.12
CA ALA A 86 5.41 -4.05 -6.66
C ALA A 86 6.28 -4.93 -5.75
N ASP A 87 7.40 -4.41 -5.29
CA ASP A 87 8.31 -5.12 -4.39
C ASP A 87 7.64 -5.47 -3.05
N ARG A 88 6.96 -4.52 -2.43
CA ARG A 88 6.22 -4.77 -1.18
C ARG A 88 5.07 -5.75 -1.38
N TYR A 89 4.33 -5.61 -2.48
CA TYR A 89 3.22 -6.49 -2.80
C TYR A 89 3.67 -7.94 -2.94
N GLU A 90 4.67 -8.19 -3.76
CA GLU A 90 5.16 -9.55 -4.04
C GLU A 90 5.82 -10.19 -2.83
N LYS A 91 6.68 -9.46 -2.13
CA LYS A 91 7.51 -10.04 -1.05
C LYS A 91 6.85 -10.06 0.31
N MET A 92 5.94 -9.11 0.57
CA MET A 92 5.39 -8.93 1.91
C MET A 92 3.87 -9.09 1.95
N MET A 93 3.14 -8.35 1.15
CA MET A 93 1.68 -8.32 1.25
C MET A 93 1.05 -9.65 0.81
N LEU A 94 1.43 -10.14 -0.34
CA LEU A 94 0.87 -11.37 -0.89
C LEU A 94 1.14 -12.61 -0.03
N PRO A 95 2.35 -12.85 0.48
CA PRO A 95 2.60 -13.95 1.40
C PRO A 95 1.76 -13.89 2.67
N HIS A 96 1.58 -12.71 3.27
CA HIS A 96 0.75 -12.54 4.46
C HIS A 96 -0.74 -12.76 4.17
N LEU A 97 -1.24 -12.28 3.03
CA LEU A 97 -2.62 -12.54 2.62
C LEU A 97 -2.88 -14.05 2.42
N ARG A 98 -1.92 -14.76 1.83
CA ARG A 98 -2.00 -16.21 1.67
C ARG A 98 -1.97 -16.95 3.01
N ALA A 99 -1.24 -16.43 3.98
CA ALA A 99 -1.15 -16.99 5.33
C ALA A 99 -2.36 -16.64 6.23
N GLY A 100 -3.32 -15.86 5.75
CA GLY A 100 -4.52 -15.51 6.50
C GLY A 100 -4.41 -14.25 7.34
N TYR A 101 -3.37 -13.44 7.17
CA TYR A 101 -3.17 -12.19 7.89
C TYR A 101 -4.14 -11.11 7.42
N ILE A 102 -4.44 -10.19 8.33
CA ILE A 102 -4.95 -8.88 7.97
C ILE A 102 -3.76 -8.00 7.61
N VAL A 103 -3.74 -7.51 6.39
CA VAL A 103 -2.73 -6.56 5.92
C VAL A 103 -3.32 -5.16 6.02
N LEU A 104 -2.69 -4.32 6.85
CA LEU A 104 -3.02 -2.89 6.95
C LEU A 104 -2.02 -2.10 6.10
N ALA A 105 -2.51 -1.46 5.06
CA ALA A 105 -1.69 -0.62 4.19
C ALA A 105 -1.96 0.86 4.48
N ASP A 106 -0.92 1.56 4.90
CA ASP A 106 -0.92 3.02 5.00
C ASP A 106 -0.59 3.60 3.64
N ARG A 107 -1.61 4.11 2.97
CA ARG A 107 -1.63 4.54 1.58
C ARG A 107 -1.45 3.41 0.57
N TYR A 108 -2.07 3.58 -0.56
CA TYR A 108 -2.11 2.60 -1.64
C TYR A 108 -2.08 3.30 -3.01
N ILE A 109 -2.56 2.64 -4.03
CA ILE A 109 -2.55 3.14 -5.41
C ILE A 109 -3.27 4.49 -5.58
N TYR A 110 -4.25 4.78 -4.76
CA TYR A 110 -4.98 6.06 -4.81
C TYR A 110 -4.10 7.26 -4.47
N THR A 111 -3.18 7.11 -3.52
CA THR A 111 -2.15 8.14 -3.24
C THR A 111 -1.23 8.32 -4.45
N ALA A 112 -0.87 7.24 -5.15
CA ALA A 112 -0.06 7.33 -6.37
C ALA A 112 -0.78 8.14 -7.44
N TYR A 113 -2.02 7.82 -7.73
CA TYR A 113 -2.83 8.55 -8.72
C TYR A 113 -2.96 10.03 -8.38
N ALA A 114 -3.32 10.34 -7.12
CA ALA A 114 -3.47 11.73 -6.69
C ALA A 114 -2.17 12.53 -6.82
N ARG A 115 -1.03 11.94 -6.46
CA ARG A 115 0.28 12.60 -6.56
C ARG A 115 0.75 12.74 -8.00
N ASP A 116 0.52 11.74 -8.83
CA ASP A 116 0.89 11.78 -10.24
C ASP A 116 0.09 12.86 -10.98
N MET A 117 -1.22 12.93 -10.75
CA MET A 117 -2.07 14.00 -11.28
C MET A 117 -1.61 15.38 -10.81
N ALA A 118 -1.31 15.55 -9.52
CA ALA A 118 -0.83 16.82 -8.98
C ALA A 118 0.53 17.25 -9.54
N ARG A 119 1.36 16.31 -10.01
CA ARG A 119 2.65 16.56 -10.66
C ARG A 119 2.57 16.70 -12.17
N GLY A 120 1.39 16.52 -12.75
CA GLY A 120 1.18 16.59 -14.20
C GLY A 120 1.60 15.34 -14.96
N CYS A 121 1.62 14.18 -14.33
CA CYS A 121 1.70 12.89 -15.00
C CYS A 121 0.31 12.46 -15.46
N ASP A 122 0.16 12.18 -16.74
CA ASP A 122 -1.04 11.60 -17.33
C ASP A 122 -1.06 10.06 -17.18
#